data_b209eb2f00e2a971eff669f7e628152d
#
_entry.id   b209eb2f00e2a971eff669f7e628152d
#
_cell.length_a   1.000
_cell.length_b   1.000
_cell.length_c   1.000
_cell.angle_alpha   90.00
_cell.angle_beta   90.00
_cell.angle_gamma   90.00
#
_symmetry.space_group_name_H-M   'P 1'
#
loop_
_entity.id
_entity.type
_entity.pdbx_description
1 polymer ?
#
loop_
_entity_poly.entity_id
_entity_poly.type
_entity_poly.pdbx_seq_one_letter_code
_entity_poly.pdbx_strand_id
1 'polypeptide(L)'
;MRLPVQHIVPLTLVDEIRRSGQSARARPDGQLMRDLGSIQSPQNAFYVMNGLESLHVRMERHCKNALEIARFLRANDKVAWVDYPDLEDDKYHALAEKYLPNGSCGVLS
;
A
#
# COMPACT_ATOMS: atom_id res chain seq x y z
N MET A 1 -20.60 -18.12 -1.82
CA MET A 1 -19.14 -18.13 -1.67
C MET A 1 -18.74 -16.81 -1.03
N ARG A 2 -18.50 -16.78 0.30
CA ARG A 2 -18.10 -15.56 1.01
C ARG A 2 -16.60 -15.43 0.88
N LEU A 3 -16.12 -14.46 0.14
CA LEU A 3 -14.71 -14.09 0.15
C LEU A 3 -14.37 -13.50 1.52
N PRO A 4 -13.35 -14.00 2.22
CA PRO A 4 -12.96 -13.43 3.51
C PRO A 4 -12.30 -12.06 3.26
N VAL A 5 -13.02 -11.00 3.56
CA VAL A 5 -12.54 -9.60 3.56
C VAL A 5 -11.45 -9.38 4.65
N GLN A 6 -11.14 -10.41 5.42
CA GLN A 6 -10.29 -10.36 6.62
C GLN A 6 -8.78 -10.25 6.36
N HIS A 7 -8.30 -10.26 5.11
CA HIS A 7 -6.85 -10.26 4.83
C HIS A 7 -6.27 -8.96 4.30
N ILE A 8 -7.06 -7.90 4.18
CA ILE A 8 -6.57 -6.65 3.55
C ILE A 8 -5.90 -5.72 4.56
N VAL A 9 -6.32 -5.73 5.81
CA VAL A 9 -5.67 -4.97 6.90
C VAL A 9 -5.65 -5.87 8.13
N PRO A 10 -4.49 -6.13 8.75
CA PRO A 10 -4.43 -6.85 10.02
C PRO A 10 -5.32 -6.16 11.05
N LEU A 11 -6.18 -6.90 11.73
CA LEU A 11 -7.03 -6.38 12.82
C LEU A 11 -6.22 -5.61 13.87
N THR A 12 -4.96 -6.03 14.07
CA THR A 12 -3.98 -5.34 14.92
C THR A 12 -3.69 -3.91 14.47
N LEU A 13 -3.59 -3.66 13.14
CA LEU A 13 -3.36 -2.31 12.62
C LEU A 13 -4.59 -1.42 12.79
N VAL A 14 -5.80 -1.98 12.60
CA VAL A 14 -7.05 -1.25 12.85
C VAL A 14 -7.18 -0.90 14.33
N ASP A 15 -6.84 -1.83 15.21
CA ASP A 15 -6.85 -1.59 16.66
C ASP A 15 -5.75 -0.60 17.11
N GLU A 16 -4.61 -0.60 16.44
CA GLU A 16 -3.55 0.38 16.68
C GLU A 16 -3.94 1.79 16.23
N ILE A 17 -4.53 1.91 15.06
CA ILE A 17 -5.06 3.19 14.54
C ILE A 17 -6.18 3.69 15.46
N ARG A 18 -7.05 2.80 15.93
CA ARG A 18 -8.13 3.15 16.87
C ARG A 18 -7.59 3.59 18.22
N ARG A 19 -6.58 2.88 18.78
CA ARG A 19 -5.91 3.25 20.03
C ARG A 19 -5.12 4.55 19.91
N SER A 20 -4.42 4.77 18.80
CA SER A 20 -3.72 6.02 18.55
C SER A 20 -4.69 7.19 18.42
N GLY A 21 -5.82 7.02 17.75
CA GLY A 21 -6.89 8.02 17.66
C GLY A 21 -7.54 8.34 19.02
N GLN A 22 -7.73 7.34 19.88
CA GLN A 22 -8.24 7.55 21.25
C GLN A 22 -7.19 8.18 22.16
N SER A 23 -5.93 7.79 22.02
CA SER A 23 -4.79 8.36 22.77
C SER A 23 -4.52 9.81 22.37
N ALA A 24 -4.66 10.17 21.10
CA ALA A 24 -4.51 11.55 20.61
C ALA A 24 -5.59 12.50 21.16
N ARG A 25 -6.78 11.98 21.47
CA ARG A 25 -7.84 12.78 22.13
C ARG A 25 -7.60 13.02 23.62
N ALA A 26 -6.82 12.16 24.26
CA ALA A 26 -6.56 12.19 25.71
C ALA A 26 -5.23 12.86 26.07
N ARG A 27 -4.40 13.23 25.08
CA ARG A 27 -3.07 13.85 25.29
C ARG A 27 -3.08 15.33 24.90
N PRO A 28 -2.11 16.12 25.42
CA PRO A 28 -1.85 17.50 24.98
C PRO A 28 -1.70 17.61 23.45
N ASP A 29 -1.29 16.54 22.77
CA ASP A 29 -1.17 16.45 21.32
C ASP A 29 -2.50 16.65 20.58
N GLY A 30 -3.62 16.29 21.20
CA GLY A 30 -4.98 16.56 20.66
C GLY A 30 -5.28 18.05 20.57
N GLN A 31 -4.67 18.85 21.41
CA GLN A 31 -4.79 20.29 21.38
C GLN A 31 -3.99 20.90 20.24
N LEU A 32 -2.77 20.40 20.02
CA LEU A 32 -1.94 20.77 18.88
C LEU A 32 -2.60 20.44 17.52
N MET A 33 -3.19 19.26 17.37
CA MET A 33 -3.95 18.90 16.18
C MET A 33 -5.11 19.87 15.90
N ARG A 34 -5.84 20.26 16.94
CA ARG A 34 -6.94 21.21 16.83
C ARG A 34 -6.43 22.61 16.46
N ASP A 35 -5.37 23.05 17.11
CA ASP A 35 -4.87 24.44 16.99
C ASP A 35 -4.08 24.64 15.67
N LEU A 36 -3.37 23.60 15.21
CA LEU A 36 -2.65 23.60 13.92
C LEU A 36 -3.53 23.23 12.72
N GLY A 37 -4.75 22.75 12.97
CA GLY A 37 -5.67 22.35 11.90
C GLY A 37 -5.22 21.11 11.10
N SER A 38 -4.32 20.28 11.63
CA SER A 38 -3.84 19.03 11.00
C SER A 38 -4.93 17.95 11.02
N ILE A 39 -6.15 18.31 10.63
CA ILE A 39 -7.32 17.44 10.60
C ILE A 39 -7.78 17.32 9.17
N GLN A 40 -8.02 16.07 8.74
CA GLN A 40 -8.59 15.82 7.43
C GLN A 40 -10.01 16.38 7.35
N SER A 41 -10.30 17.17 6.30
CA SER A 41 -11.65 17.63 6.06
C SER A 41 -12.57 16.44 5.72
N PRO A 42 -13.88 16.51 6.01
CA PRO A 42 -14.83 15.47 5.61
C PRO A 42 -14.80 15.17 4.11
N GLN A 43 -14.60 16.19 3.28
CA GLN A 43 -14.49 16.04 1.83
C GLN A 43 -13.27 15.22 1.43
N ASN A 44 -12.10 15.50 2.02
CA ASN A 44 -10.90 14.74 1.76
C ASN A 44 -11.03 13.28 2.25
N ALA A 45 -11.64 13.07 3.42
CA ALA A 45 -11.94 11.74 3.93
C ALA A 45 -12.84 10.94 2.98
N PHE A 46 -13.86 11.58 2.40
CA PHE A 46 -14.74 10.97 1.41
C PHE A 46 -13.97 10.53 0.15
N TYR A 47 -13.08 11.37 -0.39
CA TYR A 47 -12.25 10.99 -1.55
C TYR A 47 -11.32 9.83 -1.25
N VAL A 48 -10.70 9.82 -0.06
CA VAL A 48 -9.84 8.70 0.36
C VAL A 48 -10.67 7.42 0.48
N MET A 49 -11.84 7.47 1.09
CA MET A 49 -12.75 6.31 1.23
C MET A 49 -13.13 5.74 -0.15
N ASN A 50 -13.57 6.58 -1.08
CA ASN A 50 -13.88 6.16 -2.45
C ASN A 50 -12.67 5.54 -3.15
N GLY A 51 -11.48 6.09 -2.94
CA GLY A 51 -10.24 5.53 -3.48
C GLY A 51 -9.89 4.15 -2.91
N LEU A 52 -10.27 3.88 -1.66
CA LEU A 52 -10.02 2.62 -0.98
C LEU A 52 -10.98 1.49 -1.39
N GLU A 53 -12.22 1.79 -1.77
CA GLU A 53 -13.22 0.79 -2.10
C GLU A 53 -12.76 -0.22 -3.16
N SER A 54 -12.11 0.25 -4.22
CA SER A 54 -11.61 -0.59 -5.31
C SER A 54 -10.10 -0.86 -5.25
N LEU A 55 -9.41 -0.42 -4.19
CA LEU A 55 -7.95 -0.47 -4.12
C LEU A 55 -7.41 -1.89 -4.24
N HIS A 56 -8.04 -2.87 -3.60
CA HIS A 56 -7.61 -4.27 -3.63
C HIS A 56 -7.60 -4.85 -5.05
N VAL A 57 -8.64 -4.56 -5.85
CA VAL A 57 -8.72 -5.01 -7.24
C VAL A 57 -7.70 -4.29 -8.12
N ARG A 58 -7.55 -3.00 -7.92
CA ARG A 58 -6.58 -2.19 -8.68
C ARG A 58 -5.15 -2.61 -8.40
N MET A 59 -4.80 -2.85 -7.13
CA MET A 59 -3.43 -3.23 -6.75
C MET A 59 -3.04 -4.58 -7.31
N GLU A 60 -3.92 -5.58 -7.30
CA GLU A 60 -3.66 -6.85 -7.95
C GLU A 60 -3.32 -6.66 -9.44
N ARG A 61 -4.09 -5.84 -10.14
CA ARG A 61 -3.85 -5.56 -11.56
C ARG A 61 -2.56 -4.76 -11.77
N HIS A 62 -2.27 -3.78 -10.92
CA HIS A 62 -1.05 -2.99 -11.00
C HIS A 62 0.19 -3.88 -10.83
N CYS A 63 0.22 -4.77 -9.83
CA CYS A 63 1.34 -5.68 -9.62
C CYS A 63 1.56 -6.61 -10.83
N LYS A 64 0.49 -7.21 -11.36
CA LYS A 64 0.57 -8.05 -12.56
C LYS A 64 1.11 -7.30 -13.77
N ASN A 65 0.58 -6.12 -14.05
CA ASN A 65 1.02 -5.30 -15.16
C ASN A 65 2.48 -4.87 -15.00
N ALA A 66 2.89 -4.48 -13.79
CA ALA A 66 4.26 -4.08 -13.52
C ALA A 66 5.24 -5.24 -13.74
N LEU A 67 4.90 -6.44 -13.29
CA LEU A 67 5.73 -7.64 -13.50
C LEU A 67 5.87 -7.98 -14.99
N GLU A 68 4.79 -7.91 -15.77
CA GLU A 68 4.85 -8.17 -17.22
C GLU A 68 5.70 -7.11 -17.93
N ILE A 69 5.53 -5.84 -17.58
CA ILE A 69 6.35 -4.75 -18.13
C ILE A 69 7.82 -4.92 -17.73
N ALA A 70 8.09 -5.25 -16.47
CA ALA A 70 9.46 -5.48 -16.00
C ALA A 70 10.16 -6.61 -16.78
N ARG A 71 9.46 -7.74 -17.00
CA ARG A 71 9.96 -8.86 -17.83
C ARG A 71 10.21 -8.45 -19.27
N PHE A 72 9.28 -7.69 -19.86
CA PHE A 72 9.45 -7.19 -21.23
C PHE A 72 10.65 -6.25 -21.36
N LEU A 73 10.80 -5.32 -20.43
CA LEU A 73 11.93 -4.38 -20.42
C LEU A 73 13.26 -5.09 -20.18
N ARG A 74 13.29 -6.09 -19.29
CA ARG A 74 14.49 -6.90 -19.01
C ARG A 74 14.96 -7.67 -20.24
N ALA A 75 14.05 -8.11 -21.08
CA ALA A 75 14.37 -8.81 -22.33
C ALA A 75 14.76 -7.87 -23.50
N ASN A 76 14.73 -6.57 -23.31
CA ASN A 76 14.97 -5.60 -24.36
C ASN A 76 16.43 -5.11 -24.34
N ASP A 77 17.16 -5.33 -25.42
CA ASP A 77 18.58 -4.95 -25.57
C ASP A 77 18.87 -3.45 -25.44
N LYS A 78 17.84 -2.61 -25.55
CA LYS A 78 17.95 -1.15 -25.41
C LYS A 78 17.86 -0.67 -23.96
N VAL A 79 17.52 -1.56 -23.02
CA VAL A 79 17.36 -1.27 -21.59
C VAL A 79 18.59 -1.79 -20.85
N ALA A 80 19.28 -0.91 -20.16
CA ALA A 80 20.51 -1.26 -19.47
C ALA A 80 20.27 -2.05 -18.19
N TRP A 81 19.19 -1.76 -17.46
CA TRP A 81 18.81 -2.42 -16.22
C TRP A 81 17.33 -2.19 -15.90
N VAL A 82 16.76 -3.10 -15.13
CA VAL A 82 15.42 -2.98 -14.58
C VAL A 82 15.49 -3.43 -13.12
N ASP A 83 14.95 -2.63 -12.23
CA ASP A 83 14.86 -2.91 -10.78
C ASP A 83 13.38 -3.07 -10.42
N TYR A 84 12.98 -4.30 -10.12
CA TYR A 84 11.62 -4.63 -9.70
C TYR A 84 11.63 -5.87 -8.79
N PRO A 85 11.18 -5.78 -7.53
CA PRO A 85 11.37 -6.82 -6.52
C PRO A 85 10.72 -8.18 -6.80
N ASP A 86 9.71 -8.24 -7.67
CA ASP A 86 9.07 -9.51 -8.05
C ASP A 86 9.79 -10.25 -9.20
N LEU A 87 10.89 -9.70 -9.73
CA LEU A 87 11.77 -10.42 -10.63
C LEU A 87 12.64 -11.40 -9.84
N GLU A 88 12.74 -12.64 -10.29
CA GLU A 88 13.47 -13.72 -9.61
C GLU A 88 14.96 -13.43 -9.40
N ASP A 89 15.56 -12.64 -10.29
CA ASP A 89 16.97 -12.23 -10.27
C ASP A 89 17.20 -10.89 -9.56
N ASP A 90 16.15 -10.27 -8.98
CA ASP A 90 16.29 -9.04 -8.24
C ASP A 90 16.90 -9.29 -6.84
N LYS A 91 17.80 -8.40 -6.42
CA LYS A 91 18.49 -8.45 -5.12
C LYS A 91 17.56 -8.43 -3.91
N TYR A 92 16.35 -7.90 -4.08
CA TYR A 92 15.34 -7.79 -3.02
C TYR A 92 14.22 -8.82 -3.14
N HIS A 93 14.29 -9.75 -4.10
CA HIS A 93 13.24 -10.74 -4.35
C HIS A 93 12.87 -11.55 -3.09
N ALA A 94 13.85 -12.08 -2.38
CA ALA A 94 13.63 -12.83 -1.16
C ALA A 94 12.95 -12.01 -0.02
N LEU A 95 13.20 -10.71 0.03
CA LEU A 95 12.52 -9.82 0.98
C LEU A 95 11.09 -9.52 0.52
N ALA A 96 10.88 -9.35 -0.79
CA ALA A 96 9.56 -9.16 -1.35
C ALA A 96 8.66 -10.37 -1.09
N GLU A 97 9.11 -11.59 -1.35
CA GLU A 97 8.36 -12.80 -1.00
C GLU A 97 7.99 -12.89 0.49
N LYS A 98 8.91 -12.50 1.35
CA LYS A 98 8.70 -12.56 2.81
C LYS A 98 7.69 -11.53 3.31
N TYR A 99 7.76 -10.29 2.82
CA TYR A 99 7.01 -9.16 3.38
C TYR A 99 5.84 -8.71 2.51
N LEU A 100 5.83 -9.05 1.22
CA LEU A 100 4.84 -8.62 0.22
C LEU A 100 4.28 -9.83 -0.58
N PRO A 101 3.72 -10.85 0.11
CA PRO A 101 3.32 -12.11 -0.53
C PRO A 101 2.21 -11.97 -1.59
N ASN A 102 1.56 -10.81 -1.64
CA ASN A 102 0.47 -10.52 -2.59
C ASN A 102 0.91 -9.65 -3.78
N GLY A 103 2.21 -9.46 -3.97
CA GLY A 103 2.81 -8.61 -4.98
C GLY A 103 3.41 -7.34 -4.41
N SER A 104 4.47 -6.83 -5.04
CA SER A 104 5.25 -5.73 -4.47
C SER A 104 4.61 -4.37 -4.70
N CYS A 105 4.44 -3.96 -5.94
CA CYS A 105 3.89 -2.65 -6.27
C CYS A 105 3.58 -2.50 -7.77
N GLY A 106 3.06 -1.33 -8.15
CA GLY A 106 2.82 -0.94 -9.53
C GLY A 106 3.92 -0.05 -10.13
N VAL A 107 5.07 0.09 -9.44
CA VAL A 107 6.18 0.97 -9.83
C VAL A 107 7.44 0.16 -10.01
N LEU A 108 8.17 0.41 -11.08
CA LEU A 108 9.46 -0.19 -11.42
C LEU A 108 10.47 0.90 -11.80
N SER A 109 11.76 0.62 -11.72
CA SER A 109 12.85 1.51 -12.13
C SER A 109 13.68 0.85 -13.23
#